data_4683705137ed9cc5b9cff43db62930b5
#
_entry.id   4683705137ed9cc5b9cff43db62930b5
#
_cell.length_a   1.000
_cell.length_b   1.000
_cell.length_c   1.000
_cell.angle_alpha   90.00
_cell.angle_beta   90.00
_cell.angle_gamma   90.00
#
_symmetry.space_group_name_H-M   'P 1'
#
loop_
_entity.id
_entity.type
_entity.pdbx_description
1 polymer ?
#
loop_
_entity_poly.entity_id
_entity_poly.type
_entity_poly.pdbx_seq_one_letter_code
_entity_poly.pdbx_strand_id
1 'polypeptide(L)'
;MYGKKRVALTIMMYTTHLFESYQDSFPFNWVTDSGYSGEDLISNLLGFYRAVNGIDYLSQLGVVSKEEAFERWDYYGPIGKYKNKIFKPLLFPNPEKYPNNARPYYTSLPGFLNTISPISDIKTSHDIIHISEQTGINLDVEYAGISIE
;
A
#
# COMPACT_ATOMS: atom_id res chain seq x y z
N MET A 1 15.63 11.84 15.22
CA MET A 1 14.90 10.55 15.07
C MET A 1 13.77 10.59 14.02
N TYR A 2 13.05 11.71 13.90
CA TYR A 2 11.94 11.88 12.93
C TYR A 2 12.38 11.72 11.46
N GLY A 3 13.53 12.30 11.08
CA GLY A 3 14.05 12.18 9.71
C GLY A 3 14.31 10.74 9.25
N LYS A 4 14.86 9.89 10.14
CA LYS A 4 15.13 8.48 9.79
C LYS A 4 13.87 7.68 9.46
N LYS A 5 12.76 7.94 10.18
CA LYS A 5 11.48 7.28 9.92
C LYS A 5 10.88 7.71 8.56
N ARG A 6 11.05 8.98 8.18
CA ARG A 6 10.61 9.50 6.88
C ARG A 6 11.39 8.85 5.73
N VAL A 7 12.72 8.78 5.85
CA VAL A 7 13.58 8.09 4.88
C VAL A 7 13.16 6.63 4.73
N ALA A 8 13.03 5.93 5.86
CA ALA A 8 12.64 4.52 5.85
C ALA A 8 11.25 4.30 5.21
N LEU A 9 10.28 5.18 5.49
CA LEU A 9 8.97 5.13 4.86
C LEU A 9 9.09 5.31 3.34
N THR A 10 9.84 6.32 2.89
CA THR A 10 10.03 6.59 1.45
C THR A 10 10.66 5.39 0.74
N ILE A 11 11.71 4.79 1.32
CA ILE A 11 12.36 3.60 0.78
C ILE A 11 11.36 2.42 0.72
N MET A 12 10.60 2.20 1.79
CA MET A 12 9.61 1.13 1.85
C MET A 12 8.56 1.30 0.76
N MET A 13 7.96 2.49 0.63
CA MET A 13 6.93 2.77 -0.36
C MET A 13 7.44 2.54 -1.79
N TYR A 14 8.65 3.01 -2.08
CA TYR A 14 9.29 2.83 -3.38
C TYR A 14 9.60 1.35 -3.67
N THR A 15 10.21 0.65 -2.72
CA THR A 15 10.55 -0.77 -2.86
C THR A 15 9.30 -1.63 -3.06
N THR A 16 8.24 -1.34 -2.31
CA THR A 16 6.94 -2.00 -2.48
C THR A 16 6.41 -1.81 -3.90
N HIS A 17 6.42 -0.58 -4.41
CA HIS A 17 5.98 -0.30 -5.78
C HIS A 17 6.80 -1.04 -6.85
N LEU A 18 8.12 -1.08 -6.69
CA LEU A 18 8.99 -1.83 -7.60
C LEU A 18 8.66 -3.32 -7.57
N PHE A 19 8.45 -3.88 -6.38
CA PHE A 19 8.13 -5.30 -6.21
C PHE A 19 6.79 -5.65 -6.87
N GLU A 20 5.75 -4.87 -6.59
CA GLU A 20 4.43 -5.06 -7.19
C GLU A 20 4.45 -4.88 -8.71
N SER A 21 5.20 -3.88 -9.21
CA SER A 21 5.40 -3.68 -10.66
C SER A 21 6.09 -4.86 -11.31
N TYR A 22 7.06 -5.45 -10.63
CA TYR A 22 7.75 -6.63 -11.12
C TYR A 22 6.80 -7.83 -11.22
N GLN A 23 5.97 -8.06 -10.21
CA GLN A 23 4.97 -9.12 -10.23
C GLN A 23 3.88 -8.90 -11.31
N ASP A 24 3.53 -7.64 -11.58
CA ASP A 24 2.56 -7.25 -12.63
C ASP A 24 3.17 -7.27 -14.05
N SER A 25 4.48 -7.51 -14.18
CA SER A 25 5.20 -7.49 -15.46
C SER A 25 5.30 -8.86 -16.13
N PHE A 26 5.43 -8.86 -17.47
CA PHE A 26 5.72 -10.09 -18.24
C PHE A 26 7.16 -10.59 -17.96
N PRO A 27 7.41 -11.90 -17.76
CA PRO A 27 6.45 -13.03 -17.83
C PRO A 27 5.79 -13.41 -16.50
N PHE A 28 6.03 -12.67 -15.42
CA PHE A 28 5.59 -13.05 -14.08
C PHE A 28 4.08 -12.97 -13.90
N ASN A 29 3.41 -12.01 -14.54
CA ASN A 29 1.96 -11.89 -14.56
C ASN A 29 1.26 -13.10 -15.19
N TRP A 30 1.99 -13.95 -15.91
CA TRP A 30 1.47 -15.19 -16.48
C TRP A 30 1.43 -16.34 -15.47
N VAL A 31 2.26 -16.26 -14.44
CA VAL A 31 2.37 -17.27 -13.37
C VAL A 31 1.54 -16.89 -12.15
N THR A 32 1.49 -15.59 -11.84
CA THR A 32 0.75 -15.05 -10.68
C THR A 32 0.07 -13.74 -11.08
N ASP A 33 -1.25 -13.70 -11.10
CA ASP A 33 -2.01 -12.43 -11.26
C ASP A 33 -2.15 -11.70 -9.90
N SER A 34 -1.06 -11.67 -9.10
CA SER A 34 -1.08 -11.15 -7.73
C SER A 34 -0.52 -9.74 -7.60
N GLY A 35 0.24 -9.23 -8.59
CA GLY A 35 0.81 -7.89 -8.51
C GLY A 35 -0.26 -6.81 -8.33
N TYR A 36 -0.04 -5.90 -7.36
CA TYR A 36 -0.97 -4.82 -7.00
C TYR A 36 -2.37 -5.30 -6.59
N SER A 37 -2.51 -6.45 -5.93
CA SER A 37 -3.79 -6.81 -5.31
C SER A 37 -4.32 -5.68 -4.41
N GLY A 38 -5.65 -5.61 -4.23
CA GLY A 38 -6.29 -4.44 -3.61
C GLY A 38 -5.75 -4.02 -2.25
N GLU A 39 -5.16 -4.95 -1.50
CA GLU A 39 -4.63 -4.77 -0.14
C GLU A 39 -3.10 -4.65 -0.05
N ASP A 40 -2.34 -5.03 -1.09
CA ASP A 40 -0.88 -5.22 -0.98
C ASP A 40 -0.13 -3.98 -0.47
N LEU A 41 -0.35 -2.82 -1.09
CA LEU A 41 0.32 -1.58 -0.69
C LEU A 41 -0.03 -1.16 0.74
N ILE A 42 -1.29 -1.37 1.15
CA ILE A 42 -1.76 -1.00 2.49
C ILE A 42 -1.27 -1.99 3.54
N SER A 43 -1.20 -3.27 3.23
CA SER A 43 -0.63 -4.30 4.11
C SER A 43 0.85 -4.05 4.36
N ASN A 44 1.61 -3.68 3.33
CA ASN A 44 3.02 -3.31 3.45
C ASN A 44 3.21 -2.05 4.29
N LEU A 45 2.35 -1.03 4.09
CA LEU A 45 2.36 0.19 4.91
C LEU A 45 2.05 -0.12 6.38
N LEU A 46 1.06 -0.97 6.66
CA LEU A 46 0.73 -1.43 8.00
C LEU A 46 1.92 -2.16 8.64
N GLY A 47 2.57 -3.05 7.90
CA GLY A 47 3.78 -3.75 8.34
C GLY A 47 4.90 -2.78 8.73
N PHE A 48 5.13 -1.74 7.93
CA PHE A 48 6.08 -0.68 8.25
C PHE A 48 5.75 0.03 9.56
N TYR A 49 4.50 0.46 9.74
CA TYR A 49 4.09 1.14 10.97
C TYR A 49 4.17 0.26 12.21
N ARG A 50 3.84 -1.03 12.09
CA ARG A 50 4.02 -2.02 13.17
C ARG A 50 5.50 -2.12 13.57
N ALA A 51 6.40 -2.24 12.61
CA ALA A 51 7.83 -2.34 12.86
C ALA A 51 8.41 -1.07 13.49
N VAL A 52 8.05 0.10 12.97
CA VAL A 52 8.62 1.39 13.39
C VAL A 52 8.10 1.85 14.77
N ASN A 53 6.86 1.52 15.09
CA ASN A 53 6.21 1.96 16.33
C ASN A 53 6.15 0.86 17.40
N GLY A 54 6.39 -0.41 17.07
CA GLY A 54 6.27 -1.53 17.98
C GLY A 54 4.83 -1.78 18.45
N ILE A 55 3.82 -1.38 17.66
CA ILE A 55 2.40 -1.46 18.02
C ILE A 55 1.70 -2.49 17.14
N ASP A 56 0.86 -3.32 17.76
CA ASP A 56 -0.11 -4.13 17.01
C ASP A 56 -1.40 -3.33 16.78
N TYR A 57 -1.67 -3.05 15.53
CA TYR A 57 -2.85 -2.27 15.10
C TYR A 57 -4.08 -3.12 14.82
N LEU A 58 -4.05 -4.43 15.08
CA LEU A 58 -5.14 -5.36 14.70
C LEU A 58 -6.51 -4.90 15.23
N SER A 59 -6.57 -4.42 16.48
CA SER A 59 -7.81 -3.91 17.08
C SER A 59 -8.35 -2.63 16.44
N GLN A 60 -7.52 -1.90 15.69
CA GLN A 60 -7.86 -0.64 15.03
C GLN A 60 -8.27 -0.83 13.56
N LEU A 61 -8.04 -2.02 13.00
CA LEU A 61 -8.29 -2.29 11.59
C LEU A 61 -9.77 -2.56 11.26
N GLY A 62 -10.61 -2.82 12.27
CA GLY A 62 -12.00 -3.17 12.03
C GLY A 62 -12.16 -4.42 11.16
N VAL A 63 -11.35 -5.46 11.45
CA VAL A 63 -11.34 -6.71 10.70
C VAL A 63 -12.73 -7.35 10.76
N VAL A 64 -13.25 -7.73 9.61
CA VAL A 64 -14.53 -8.43 9.50
C VAL A 64 -14.41 -9.89 9.93
N SER A 65 -15.52 -10.55 10.24
CA SER A 65 -15.53 -11.98 10.54
C SER A 65 -15.15 -12.81 9.29
N LYS A 66 -14.80 -14.06 9.51
CA LYS A 66 -14.49 -14.98 8.42
C LYS A 66 -15.69 -15.17 7.48
N GLU A 67 -16.88 -15.27 8.05
CA GLU A 67 -18.13 -15.41 7.33
C GLU A 67 -18.39 -14.18 6.46
N GLU A 68 -18.30 -12.99 7.02
CA GLU A 68 -18.44 -11.73 6.27
C GLU A 68 -17.36 -11.57 5.19
N ALA A 69 -16.16 -12.13 5.38
CA ALA A 69 -15.12 -12.12 4.36
C ALA A 69 -15.46 -13.05 3.20
N PHE A 70 -16.04 -14.24 3.47
CA PHE A 70 -16.50 -15.15 2.43
C PHE A 70 -17.68 -14.59 1.63
N GLU A 71 -18.65 -13.92 2.26
CA GLU A 71 -19.75 -13.24 1.57
C GLU A 71 -19.22 -12.21 0.56
N ARG A 72 -18.18 -11.45 0.95
CA ARG A 72 -17.53 -10.50 0.05
C ARG A 72 -16.80 -11.20 -1.09
N TRP A 73 -16.08 -12.28 -0.78
CA TRP A 73 -15.38 -13.08 -1.78
C TRP A 73 -16.33 -13.67 -2.82
N ASP A 74 -17.43 -14.24 -2.38
CA ASP A 74 -18.44 -14.84 -3.27
C ASP A 74 -19.08 -13.76 -4.17
N TYR A 75 -19.31 -12.57 -3.63
CA TYR A 75 -19.95 -11.48 -4.36
C TYR A 75 -18.99 -10.75 -5.33
N TYR A 76 -17.81 -10.37 -4.86
CA TYR A 76 -16.87 -9.57 -5.64
C TYR A 76 -15.92 -10.43 -6.48
N GLY A 77 -15.73 -11.66 -6.10
CA GLY A 77 -14.71 -12.56 -6.66
C GLY A 77 -13.33 -12.38 -6.03
N PRO A 78 -12.29 -12.98 -6.63
CA PRO A 78 -10.92 -12.92 -6.10
C PRO A 78 -10.41 -11.48 -5.98
N ILE A 79 -9.77 -11.17 -4.85
CA ILE A 79 -9.22 -9.83 -4.58
C ILE A 79 -8.20 -9.41 -5.63
N GLY A 80 -7.39 -10.31 -6.16
CA GLY A 80 -6.44 -10.05 -7.24
C GLY A 80 -7.04 -9.47 -8.52
N LYS A 81 -8.35 -9.59 -8.70
CA LYS A 81 -9.11 -8.92 -9.77
C LYS A 81 -9.12 -7.40 -9.63
N TYR A 82 -8.97 -6.89 -8.42
CA TYR A 82 -9.03 -5.45 -8.12
C TYR A 82 -7.62 -4.93 -7.88
N LYS A 83 -7.04 -4.28 -8.88
CA LYS A 83 -5.68 -3.71 -8.78
C LYS A 83 -5.71 -2.39 -8.03
N ASN A 84 -4.79 -2.23 -7.07
CA ASN A 84 -4.62 -1.00 -6.31
C ASN A 84 -3.16 -0.52 -6.42
N LYS A 85 -2.92 0.51 -7.23
CA LYS A 85 -1.59 1.09 -7.49
C LYS A 85 -1.30 2.32 -6.63
N ILE A 86 -2.14 2.63 -5.65
CA ILE A 86 -2.00 3.79 -4.78
C ILE A 86 -2.08 3.40 -3.31
N PHE A 87 -1.42 4.17 -2.43
CA PHE A 87 -1.48 3.94 -0.98
C PHE A 87 -2.79 4.47 -0.37
N LYS A 88 -3.95 4.08 -0.94
CA LYS A 88 -5.27 4.34 -0.37
C LYS A 88 -6.01 3.01 -0.18
N PRO A 89 -6.64 2.78 0.98
CA PRO A 89 -7.41 1.56 1.19
C PRO A 89 -8.54 1.43 0.16
N LEU A 90 -8.65 0.25 -0.45
CA LEU A 90 -9.76 -0.13 -1.29
C LEU A 90 -10.73 -0.97 -0.46
N LEU A 91 -11.90 -0.43 -0.16
CA LEU A 91 -12.92 -1.08 0.68
C LEU A 91 -13.96 -1.80 -0.15
N PHE A 92 -14.40 -2.95 0.36
CA PHE A 92 -15.44 -3.80 -0.20
C PHE A 92 -16.66 -3.81 0.73
N PRO A 93 -17.70 -3.01 0.46
CA PRO A 93 -18.92 -2.97 1.29
C PRO A 93 -19.57 -4.34 1.41
N ASN A 94 -20.27 -4.58 2.53
CA ASN A 94 -21.06 -5.80 2.68
C ASN A 94 -22.23 -5.78 1.67
N PRO A 95 -22.34 -6.74 0.74
CA PRO A 95 -23.36 -6.73 -0.30
C PRO A 95 -24.77 -6.91 0.24
N GLU A 96 -24.95 -7.59 1.38
CA GLU A 96 -26.25 -7.76 2.01
C GLU A 96 -26.75 -6.45 2.66
N LYS A 97 -25.83 -5.71 3.30
CA LYS A 97 -26.14 -4.41 3.93
C LYS A 97 -26.35 -3.29 2.92
N TYR A 98 -25.71 -3.38 1.76
CA TYR A 98 -25.71 -2.34 0.72
C TYR A 98 -26.00 -2.90 -0.68
N PRO A 99 -27.14 -3.58 -0.90
CA PRO A 99 -27.39 -4.34 -2.12
C PRO A 99 -27.39 -3.47 -3.39
N ASN A 100 -27.74 -2.18 -3.27
CA ASN A 100 -27.78 -1.26 -4.41
C ASN A 100 -26.46 -0.50 -4.64
N ASN A 101 -25.52 -0.52 -3.69
CA ASN A 101 -24.28 0.25 -3.69
C ASN A 101 -23.04 -0.59 -3.34
N ALA A 102 -23.14 -1.91 -3.49
CA ALA A 102 -22.04 -2.82 -3.23
C ALA A 102 -20.96 -2.70 -4.35
N ARG A 103 -20.23 -1.59 -4.36
CA ARG A 103 -19.11 -1.34 -5.26
C ARG A 103 -17.87 -1.01 -4.46
N PRO A 104 -16.70 -1.56 -4.82
CA PRO A 104 -15.43 -1.19 -4.20
C PRO A 104 -15.18 0.32 -4.35
N TYR A 105 -14.63 0.95 -3.31
CA TYR A 105 -14.30 2.37 -3.32
C TYR A 105 -13.04 2.66 -2.50
N TYR A 106 -12.31 3.69 -2.90
CA TYR A 106 -11.16 4.16 -2.15
C TYR A 106 -11.57 5.04 -0.97
N THR A 107 -10.81 4.94 0.11
CA THR A 107 -10.94 5.81 1.28
C THR A 107 -9.59 6.39 1.69
N SER A 108 -9.61 7.36 2.60
CA SER A 108 -8.39 7.91 3.19
C SER A 108 -7.71 6.89 4.12
N LEU A 109 -6.38 7.04 4.27
CA LEU A 109 -5.65 6.27 5.25
C LEU A 109 -6.18 6.53 6.67
N PRO A 110 -6.29 5.49 7.51
CA PRO A 110 -6.50 5.69 8.94
C PRO A 110 -5.42 6.58 9.55
N GLY A 111 -5.79 7.40 10.54
CA GLY A 111 -4.86 8.36 11.14
C GLY A 111 -3.55 7.74 11.64
N PHE A 112 -3.60 6.51 12.16
CA PHE A 112 -2.42 5.81 12.65
C PHE A 112 -1.46 5.34 11.52
N LEU A 113 -1.91 5.26 10.26
CA LEU A 113 -1.09 4.97 9.08
C LEU A 113 -0.66 6.24 8.32
N ASN A 114 -0.90 7.42 8.87
CA ASN A 114 -0.58 8.71 8.26
C ASN A 114 0.14 9.66 9.22
N THR A 115 0.86 9.12 10.20
CA THR A 115 1.61 9.92 11.21
C THR A 115 3.00 10.33 10.73
N ILE A 116 3.51 9.71 9.68
CA ILE A 116 4.82 9.98 9.09
C ILE A 116 4.59 10.32 7.62
N SER A 117 5.04 11.49 7.21
CA SER A 117 5.03 11.87 5.78
C SER A 117 6.29 11.36 5.09
N PRO A 118 6.21 10.77 3.91
CA PRO A 118 7.39 10.43 3.11
C PRO A 118 8.15 11.71 2.71
N ILE A 119 9.35 11.55 2.19
CA ILE A 119 10.14 12.66 1.65
C ILE A 119 9.61 12.96 0.24
N SER A 120 9.09 14.17 0.03
CA SER A 120 8.51 14.59 -1.25
C SER A 120 9.54 15.12 -2.25
N ASP A 121 10.68 15.58 -1.76
CA ASP A 121 11.75 16.13 -2.59
C ASP A 121 13.08 15.50 -2.22
N ILE A 122 13.45 14.50 -3.02
CA ILE A 122 14.73 13.78 -2.87
C ILE A 122 15.88 14.63 -3.38
N LYS A 123 15.65 15.59 -4.28
CA LYS A 123 16.70 16.44 -4.84
C LYS A 123 17.25 17.44 -3.82
N THR A 124 16.43 17.85 -2.84
CA THR A 124 16.86 18.71 -1.72
C THR A 124 17.44 17.92 -0.54
N SER A 125 17.30 16.61 -0.54
CA SER A 125 17.80 15.74 0.52
C SER A 125 19.12 15.05 0.18
N HIS A 126 19.96 15.67 -0.67
CA HIS A 126 21.28 15.16 -1.07
C HIS A 126 22.14 14.67 0.10
N ASP A 127 21.97 15.23 1.29
CA ASP A 127 22.71 14.82 2.49
C ASP A 127 22.14 13.56 3.17
N ILE A 128 20.99 13.03 2.73
CA ILE A 128 20.27 11.97 3.44
C ILE A 128 20.30 10.64 2.68
N ILE A 129 20.37 10.64 1.34
CA ILE A 129 20.28 9.40 0.55
C ILE A 129 21.32 9.38 -0.57
N HIS A 130 22.54 8.95 -0.27
CA HIS A 130 23.54 8.53 -1.27
C HIS A 130 23.24 7.12 -1.86
N ILE A 131 22.04 6.59 -1.67
CA ILE A 131 21.68 5.23 -2.11
C ILE A 131 21.51 5.15 -3.62
N SER A 132 21.09 6.24 -4.28
CA SER A 132 20.80 6.24 -5.72
C SER A 132 22.04 6.08 -6.61
N GLU A 133 23.18 6.68 -6.25
CA GLU A 133 24.39 6.60 -7.06
C GLU A 133 25.10 5.25 -6.94
N GLN A 134 25.06 4.62 -5.77
CA GLN A 134 25.74 3.34 -5.52
C GLN A 134 24.93 2.11 -5.94
N THR A 135 23.59 2.20 -5.96
CA THR A 135 22.71 1.05 -6.24
C THR A 135 22.01 1.15 -7.59
N GLY A 136 22.13 2.26 -8.31
CA GLY A 136 21.41 2.50 -9.57
C GLY A 136 19.89 2.66 -9.38
N ILE A 137 19.41 2.72 -8.15
CA ILE A 137 17.98 2.92 -7.84
C ILE A 137 17.69 4.41 -7.88
N ASN A 138 17.00 4.85 -8.91
CA ASN A 138 16.47 6.22 -8.97
C ASN A 138 15.20 6.33 -8.13
N LEU A 139 15.30 6.97 -6.97
CA LEU A 139 14.17 7.21 -6.07
C LEU A 139 13.36 8.41 -6.56
N ASP A 140 12.80 8.33 -7.76
CA ASP A 140 11.90 9.35 -8.26
C ASP A 140 10.51 9.15 -7.65
N VAL A 141 10.10 10.08 -6.79
CA VAL A 141 8.84 10.00 -6.03
C VAL A 141 7.63 10.10 -6.96
N GLU A 142 7.74 10.79 -8.10
CA GLU A 142 6.68 10.84 -9.12
C GLU A 142 6.41 9.46 -9.73
N TYR A 143 7.44 8.62 -9.85
CA TYR A 143 7.29 7.28 -10.40
C TYR A 143 6.61 6.29 -9.44
N ALA A 144 6.64 6.58 -8.14
CA ALA A 144 6.01 5.74 -7.13
C ALA A 144 4.48 5.94 -7.02
N GLY A 145 3.86 6.79 -7.84
CA GLY A 145 2.43 7.07 -7.77
C GLY A 145 2.00 7.73 -6.46
N ILE A 146 2.94 8.36 -5.76
CA ILE A 146 2.69 9.08 -4.52
C ILE A 146 2.26 10.49 -4.88
N SER A 147 0.99 10.68 -5.22
CA SER A 147 0.38 12.01 -5.20
C SER A 147 0.28 12.45 -3.75
N ILE A 148 1.11 13.39 -3.35
CA ILE A 148 1.01 14.10 -2.09
C ILE A 148 0.08 15.29 -2.37
N GLU A 149 -1.23 15.11 -2.19
CA GLU A 149 -2.20 16.17 -1.99
C GLU A 149 -2.38 16.44 -0.50
#